data_a79f406f645e2f0cbe81b7c4cca1c0e1
#
_entry.id   a79f406f645e2f0cbe81b7c4cca1c0e1
#
_cell.length_a   1.000
_cell.length_b   1.000
_cell.length_c   1.000
_cell.angle_alpha   90.00
_cell.angle_beta   90.00
_cell.angle_gamma   90.00
#
_symmetry.space_group_name_H-M   'P 1'
#
loop_
_entity.id
_entity.type
_entity.pdbx_description
1 polymer ?
#
loop_
_entity_poly.entity_id
_entity_poly.type
_entity_poly.pdbx_seq_one_letter_code
_entity_poly.pdbx_strand_id
1 'polypeptide(L)'
;LDIKMSVHLAIVALLTLVLTLFAYRFLLRNDRTTSGNKLGLGKPDPYIVYLGLLVFFAAICEGGMFDWSGVYFREVVNAELFTLGYLCFMIFMTLSRFASDRLIEQIGMPTTYIMSAMLVFAGIGLAVFVPKFWFALIGFCLVGFGTAAIIPMTFLLAGFSRKYSP
;
A
#
# COMPACT_ATOMS: atom_id res chain seq x y z
N LEU A 1 -13.05 17.04 23.01
CA LEU A 1 -12.09 16.26 23.80
C LEU A 1 -10.69 16.66 23.34
N ASP A 2 -10.10 17.68 24.03
CA ASP A 2 -8.72 18.13 23.78
C ASP A 2 -7.74 17.14 24.45
N ILE A 3 -7.58 15.99 23.84
CA ILE A 3 -6.54 15.04 24.25
C ILE A 3 -5.19 15.60 23.77
N LYS A 4 -4.29 15.88 24.71
CA LYS A 4 -2.94 16.32 24.36
C LYS A 4 -2.29 15.30 23.43
N MET A 5 -1.63 15.76 22.37
CA MET A 5 -0.98 14.92 21.38
C MET A 5 -0.07 13.84 22.01
N SER A 6 0.62 14.18 23.08
CA SER A 6 1.45 13.26 23.85
C SER A 6 0.68 12.08 24.46
N VAL A 7 -0.54 12.34 24.95
CA VAL A 7 -1.40 11.30 25.55
C VAL A 7 -1.93 10.37 24.44
N HIS A 8 -2.33 10.93 23.29
CA HIS A 8 -2.76 10.13 22.15
C HIS A 8 -1.63 9.18 21.67
N LEU A 9 -0.43 9.72 21.50
CA LEU A 9 0.74 8.91 21.09
C LEU A 9 1.09 7.84 22.14
N ALA A 10 0.99 8.15 23.44
CA ALA A 10 1.24 7.18 24.50
C ALA A 10 0.21 6.05 24.49
N ILE A 11 -1.07 6.35 24.25
CA ILE A 11 -2.12 5.34 24.14
C ILE A 11 -1.88 4.42 22.95
N VAL A 12 -1.55 4.98 21.78
CA VAL A 12 -1.25 4.19 20.58
C VAL A 12 -0.03 3.31 20.80
N ALA A 13 1.04 3.85 21.38
CA ALA A 13 2.25 3.09 21.69
C ALA A 13 1.98 1.93 22.66
N LEU A 14 1.21 2.19 23.73
CA LEU A 14 0.83 1.16 24.70
C LEU A 14 -0.04 0.07 24.05
N LEU A 15 -1.02 0.46 23.24
CA LEU A 15 -1.89 -0.47 22.53
C LEU A 15 -1.08 -1.37 21.59
N THR A 16 -0.17 -0.77 20.81
CA THR A 16 0.72 -1.50 19.90
C THR A 16 1.62 -2.47 20.66
N LEU A 17 2.18 -2.05 21.79
CA LEU A 17 3.01 -2.90 22.63
C LEU A 17 2.22 -4.11 23.15
N VAL A 18 1.02 -3.89 23.70
CA VAL A 18 0.15 -4.94 24.23
C VAL A 18 -0.24 -5.92 23.13
N LEU A 19 -0.65 -5.42 21.95
CA LEU A 19 -1.00 -6.28 20.81
C LEU A 19 0.20 -7.08 20.31
N THR A 20 1.38 -6.49 20.28
CA THR A 20 2.62 -7.18 19.87
C THR A 20 3.00 -8.28 20.87
N LEU A 21 2.92 -8.00 22.17
CA LEU A 21 3.18 -8.99 23.21
C LEU A 21 2.16 -10.15 23.19
N PHE A 22 0.89 -9.83 22.91
CA PHE A 22 -0.15 -10.83 22.73
C PHE A 22 0.10 -11.67 21.47
N ALA A 23 0.38 -11.05 20.34
CA ALA A 23 0.68 -11.71 19.06
C ALA A 23 1.95 -12.55 19.14
N TYR A 24 2.97 -12.12 19.90
CA TYR A 24 4.22 -12.86 20.08
C TYR A 24 3.98 -14.29 20.61
N ARG A 25 2.94 -14.49 21.41
CA ARG A 25 2.56 -15.80 21.95
C ARG A 25 2.00 -16.75 20.89
N PHE A 26 1.47 -16.20 19.78
CA PHE A 26 0.90 -16.94 18.66
C PHE A 26 1.84 -17.00 17.44
N LEU A 27 2.92 -16.20 17.43
CA LEU A 27 3.93 -16.28 16.39
C LEU A 27 4.61 -17.64 16.39
N LEU A 28 4.73 -18.21 15.22
CA LEU A 28 5.34 -19.53 14.98
C LEU A 28 6.72 -19.64 15.65
N ARG A 29 6.77 -20.44 16.68
CA ARG A 29 7.98 -20.65 17.49
C ARG A 29 9.09 -21.40 16.74
N ASN A 30 8.79 -21.95 15.56
CA ASN A 30 9.66 -22.90 14.83
C ASN A 30 10.05 -22.47 13.42
N ASP A 31 9.87 -21.19 13.07
CA ASP A 31 10.32 -20.70 11.76
C ASP A 31 11.83 -20.35 11.78
N ARG A 32 12.64 -21.27 12.31
CA ARG A 32 14.07 -21.25 12.08
C ARG A 32 14.31 -21.92 10.74
N THR A 33 14.44 -21.14 9.69
CA THR A 33 15.06 -21.58 8.45
C THR A 33 16.40 -22.22 8.79
N THR A 34 16.48 -23.53 8.65
CA THR A 34 17.69 -24.33 8.87
C THR A 34 18.78 -24.05 7.81
N SER A 35 18.48 -23.21 6.84
CA SER A 35 19.41 -22.75 5.82
C SER A 35 20.09 -21.47 6.30
N GLY A 36 21.25 -21.62 6.90
CA GLY A 36 22.19 -20.53 7.17
C GLY A 36 22.78 -19.97 5.88
N ASN A 37 21.93 -19.50 4.98
CA ASN A 37 22.38 -18.76 3.82
C ASN A 37 23.04 -17.47 4.29
N LYS A 38 24.38 -17.44 4.23
CA LYS A 38 25.15 -16.19 4.34
C LYS A 38 24.50 -15.20 3.39
N LEU A 39 24.15 -14.02 3.90
CA LEU A 39 23.74 -12.87 3.09
C LEU A 39 24.84 -12.60 2.04
N GLY A 40 24.75 -13.31 0.91
CA GLY A 40 25.61 -13.08 -0.24
C GLY A 40 25.10 -11.85 -0.95
N LEU A 41 25.82 -10.73 -0.83
CA LEU A 41 25.65 -9.59 -1.73
C LEU A 41 26.13 -10.02 -3.14
N GLY A 42 25.32 -10.85 -3.81
CA GLY A 42 25.49 -11.16 -5.21
C GLY A 42 25.10 -9.98 -6.10
N LYS A 43 25.55 -9.99 -7.36
CA LYS A 43 25.09 -8.99 -8.34
C LYS A 43 23.56 -9.10 -8.43
N PRO A 44 22.82 -7.97 -8.30
CA PRO A 44 21.38 -7.99 -8.34
C PRO A 44 20.92 -8.51 -9.70
N ASP A 45 20.01 -9.47 -9.69
CA ASP A 45 19.37 -9.97 -10.90
C ASP A 45 18.53 -8.83 -11.50
N PRO A 46 18.60 -8.54 -12.80
CA PRO A 46 17.78 -7.53 -13.46
C PRO A 46 16.29 -7.66 -13.12
N TYR A 47 15.76 -8.87 -12.99
CA TYR A 47 14.38 -9.12 -12.59
C TYR A 47 14.06 -8.55 -11.20
N ILE A 48 14.92 -8.78 -10.21
CA ILE A 48 14.75 -8.24 -8.85
C ILE A 48 14.86 -6.72 -8.85
N VAL A 49 15.73 -6.14 -9.68
CA VAL A 49 15.85 -4.68 -9.82
C VAL A 49 14.56 -4.09 -10.39
N TYR A 50 13.94 -4.71 -11.41
CA TYR A 50 12.65 -4.26 -11.94
C TYR A 50 11.54 -4.34 -10.90
N LEU A 51 11.46 -5.42 -10.13
CA LEU A 51 10.50 -5.55 -9.05
C LEU A 51 10.73 -4.49 -7.96
N GLY A 52 11.99 -4.21 -7.62
CA GLY A 52 12.35 -3.15 -6.68
C GLY A 52 11.91 -1.76 -7.15
N LEU A 53 12.10 -1.45 -8.45
CA LEU A 53 11.63 -0.20 -9.05
C LEU A 53 10.10 -0.08 -9.01
N LEU A 54 9.38 -1.17 -9.27
CA LEU A 54 7.92 -1.19 -9.18
C LEU A 54 7.44 -0.88 -7.77
N VAL A 55 8.03 -1.51 -6.75
CA VAL A 55 7.71 -1.20 -5.34
C VAL A 55 8.04 0.24 -5.01
N PHE A 56 9.19 0.74 -5.48
CA PHE A 56 9.62 2.11 -5.25
C PHE A 56 8.61 3.14 -5.80
N PHE A 57 8.18 2.99 -7.06
CA PHE A 57 7.19 3.88 -7.64
C PHE A 57 5.80 3.73 -6.99
N ALA A 58 5.39 2.52 -6.64
CA ALA A 58 4.14 2.30 -5.90
C ALA A 58 4.17 2.97 -4.53
N ALA A 59 5.30 2.88 -3.81
CA ALA A 59 5.49 3.54 -2.51
C ALA A 59 5.49 5.07 -2.64
N ILE A 60 6.05 5.63 -3.72
CA ILE A 60 5.97 7.08 -3.99
C ILE A 60 4.53 7.50 -4.22
N CYS A 61 3.75 6.75 -5.02
CA CYS A 61 2.34 7.03 -5.22
C CYS A 61 1.57 6.99 -3.91
N GLU A 62 1.77 5.95 -3.10
CA GLU A 62 1.09 5.77 -1.81
C GLU A 62 1.47 6.90 -0.83
N GLY A 63 2.77 7.20 -0.68
CA GLY A 63 3.25 8.28 0.17
C GLY A 63 2.76 9.65 -0.29
N GLY A 64 2.77 9.91 -1.60
CA GLY A 64 2.23 11.14 -2.16
C GLY A 64 0.74 11.32 -1.87
N MET A 65 -0.05 10.24 -1.91
CA MET A 65 -1.46 10.30 -1.54
C MET A 65 -1.65 10.58 -0.04
N PHE A 66 -0.79 10.04 0.84
CA PHE A 66 -0.84 10.33 2.27
C PHE A 66 -0.52 11.79 2.57
N ASP A 67 0.55 12.32 2.01
CA ASP A 67 1.08 13.63 2.37
C ASP A 67 0.34 14.77 1.67
N TRP A 68 -0.05 14.58 0.41
CA TRP A 68 -0.55 15.65 -0.45
C TRP A 68 -2.06 15.65 -0.66
N SER A 69 -2.78 14.60 -0.27
CA SER A 69 -4.23 14.54 -0.47
C SER A 69 -4.97 15.73 0.15
N GLY A 70 -4.66 16.04 1.42
CA GLY A 70 -5.29 17.17 2.11
C GLY A 70 -4.99 18.51 1.46
N VAL A 71 -3.73 18.72 1.04
CA VAL A 71 -3.31 19.94 0.34
C VAL A 71 -4.02 20.06 -1.01
N TYR A 72 -4.08 18.97 -1.78
CA TYR A 72 -4.76 18.95 -3.07
C TYR A 72 -6.25 19.30 -2.93
N PHE A 73 -6.97 18.68 -2.01
CA PHE A 73 -8.39 18.97 -1.79
C PHE A 73 -8.63 20.40 -1.29
N ARG A 74 -7.72 20.94 -0.49
CA ARG A 74 -7.82 22.30 0.04
C ARG A 74 -7.48 23.36 -1.02
N GLU A 75 -6.34 23.24 -1.67
CA GLU A 75 -5.77 24.30 -2.52
C GLU A 75 -6.21 24.21 -4.00
N VAL A 76 -6.46 22.99 -4.51
CA VAL A 76 -6.82 22.78 -5.92
C VAL A 76 -8.33 22.62 -6.08
N VAL A 77 -8.95 21.81 -5.24
CA VAL A 77 -10.39 21.53 -5.30
C VAL A 77 -11.21 22.59 -4.55
N ASN A 78 -10.57 23.37 -3.66
CA ASN A 78 -11.20 24.36 -2.76
C ASN A 78 -12.32 23.73 -1.91
N ALA A 79 -12.09 22.52 -1.38
CA ALA A 79 -13.07 21.80 -0.59
C ALA A 79 -12.98 22.16 0.90
N GLU A 80 -14.11 22.46 1.53
CA GLU A 80 -14.17 22.68 2.98
C GLU A 80 -13.77 21.40 3.75
N LEU A 81 -14.20 20.25 3.26
CA LEU A 81 -13.90 18.94 3.84
C LEU A 81 -12.68 18.29 3.13
N PHE A 82 -11.53 18.94 3.24
CA PHE A 82 -10.29 18.51 2.58
C PHE A 82 -9.77 17.13 3.03
N THR A 83 -10.16 16.66 4.21
CA THR A 83 -9.77 15.35 4.74
C THR A 83 -10.50 14.17 4.10
N LEU A 84 -11.63 14.42 3.38
CA LEU A 84 -12.41 13.36 2.74
C LEU A 84 -11.62 12.62 1.66
N GLY A 85 -10.76 13.31 0.92
CA GLY A 85 -9.90 12.67 -0.09
C GLY A 85 -9.01 11.60 0.52
N TYR A 86 -8.31 11.94 1.59
CA TYR A 86 -7.50 11.00 2.36
C TYR A 86 -8.32 9.84 2.92
N LEU A 87 -9.46 10.13 3.52
CA LEU A 87 -10.33 9.12 4.11
C LEU A 87 -10.81 8.11 3.04
N CYS A 88 -11.27 8.59 1.90
CA CYS A 88 -11.70 7.74 0.79
C CYS A 88 -10.56 6.88 0.26
N PHE A 89 -9.38 7.46 0.05
CA PHE A 89 -8.19 6.71 -0.35
C PHE A 89 -7.90 5.56 0.62
N MET A 90 -7.89 5.82 1.93
CA MET A 90 -7.62 4.83 2.97
C MET A 90 -8.68 3.72 3.03
N ILE A 91 -9.97 4.08 2.91
CA ILE A 91 -11.06 3.11 2.92
C ILE A 91 -10.92 2.17 1.72
N PHE A 92 -10.77 2.71 0.52
CA PHE A 92 -10.67 1.89 -0.69
C PHE A 92 -9.39 1.07 -0.75
N MET A 93 -8.28 1.59 -0.24
CA MET A 93 -7.04 0.84 -0.07
C MET A 93 -7.22 -0.34 0.88
N THR A 94 -7.92 -0.13 1.99
CA THR A 94 -8.21 -1.21 2.95
C THR A 94 -9.13 -2.27 2.33
N LEU A 95 -10.21 -1.86 1.67
CA LEU A 95 -11.14 -2.76 0.98
C LEU A 95 -10.43 -3.58 -0.11
N SER A 96 -9.55 -2.94 -0.88
CA SER A 96 -8.78 -3.61 -1.91
C SER A 96 -7.87 -4.71 -1.36
N ARG A 97 -7.27 -4.52 -0.20
CA ARG A 97 -6.44 -5.55 0.44
C ARG A 97 -7.23 -6.82 0.74
N PHE A 98 -8.48 -6.70 1.18
CA PHE A 98 -9.37 -7.86 1.38
C PHE A 98 -9.86 -8.49 0.06
N ALA A 99 -9.98 -7.68 -0.99
CA ALA A 99 -10.42 -8.16 -2.30
C ALA A 99 -9.28 -8.77 -3.14
N SER A 100 -8.02 -8.37 -2.88
CA SER A 100 -6.86 -8.73 -3.69
C SER A 100 -6.65 -10.24 -3.82
N ASP A 101 -6.79 -10.98 -2.73
CA ASP A 101 -6.59 -12.44 -2.75
C ASP A 101 -7.61 -13.12 -3.67
N ARG A 102 -8.89 -12.73 -3.58
CA ARG A 102 -9.96 -13.25 -4.44
C ARG A 102 -9.76 -12.86 -5.91
N LEU A 103 -9.31 -11.63 -6.16
CA LEU A 103 -9.02 -11.18 -7.53
C LEU A 103 -7.87 -11.99 -8.14
N ILE A 104 -6.80 -12.23 -7.38
CA ILE A 104 -5.67 -13.03 -7.84
C ILE A 104 -6.11 -14.47 -8.15
N GLU A 105 -6.98 -15.06 -7.32
CA GLU A 105 -7.52 -16.41 -7.57
C GLU A 105 -8.39 -16.49 -8.82
N GLN A 106 -9.21 -15.45 -9.09
CA GLN A 106 -10.17 -15.47 -10.20
C GLN A 106 -9.56 -15.11 -11.55
N ILE A 107 -8.75 -14.07 -11.61
CA ILE A 107 -8.23 -13.51 -12.88
C ILE A 107 -6.72 -13.65 -13.04
N GLY A 108 -6.06 -14.20 -12.04
CA GLY A 108 -4.61 -14.42 -12.04
C GLY A 108 -3.81 -13.16 -11.67
N MET A 109 -2.60 -13.39 -11.18
CA MET A 109 -1.69 -12.34 -10.70
C MET A 109 -1.31 -11.31 -11.79
N PRO A 110 -0.93 -11.68 -13.03
CA PRO A 110 -0.55 -10.69 -14.05
C PRO A 110 -1.69 -9.75 -14.41
N THR A 111 -2.91 -10.27 -14.53
CA THR A 111 -4.09 -9.47 -14.88
C THR A 111 -4.45 -8.51 -13.75
N THR A 112 -4.42 -8.99 -12.49
CA THR A 112 -4.65 -8.16 -11.30
C THR A 112 -3.63 -7.03 -11.24
N TYR A 113 -2.37 -7.30 -11.57
CA TYR A 113 -1.30 -6.29 -11.59
C TYR A 113 -1.55 -5.19 -12.61
N ILE A 114 -1.91 -5.57 -13.85
CA ILE A 114 -2.23 -4.62 -14.93
C ILE A 114 -3.47 -3.80 -14.57
N MET A 115 -4.52 -4.45 -14.06
CA MET A 115 -5.74 -3.75 -13.61
C MET A 115 -5.43 -2.73 -12.50
N SER A 116 -4.63 -3.10 -11.52
CA SER A 116 -4.21 -2.21 -10.44
C SER A 116 -3.47 -0.99 -10.98
N ALA A 117 -2.53 -1.18 -11.90
CA ALA A 117 -1.80 -0.08 -12.55
C ALA A 117 -2.73 0.83 -13.36
N MET A 118 -3.69 0.27 -14.09
CA MET A 118 -4.68 1.04 -14.87
C MET A 118 -5.61 1.85 -13.96
N LEU A 119 -6.01 1.31 -12.81
CA LEU A 119 -6.80 2.03 -11.82
C LEU A 119 -6.05 3.21 -11.24
N VAL A 120 -4.77 3.03 -10.88
CA VAL A 120 -3.92 4.12 -10.40
C VAL A 120 -3.77 5.21 -11.47
N PHE A 121 -3.47 4.82 -12.71
CA PHE A 121 -3.32 5.75 -13.82
C PHE A 121 -4.61 6.54 -14.09
N ALA A 122 -5.74 5.84 -14.17
CA ALA A 122 -7.04 6.47 -14.39
C ALA A 122 -7.44 7.38 -13.22
N GLY A 123 -7.18 6.96 -11.98
CA GLY A 123 -7.50 7.73 -10.78
C GLY A 123 -6.70 9.03 -10.69
N ILE A 124 -5.39 8.98 -10.92
CA ILE A 124 -4.53 10.16 -10.97
C ILE A 124 -4.94 11.06 -12.14
N GLY A 125 -5.15 10.47 -13.32
CA GLY A 125 -5.60 11.21 -14.51
C GLY A 125 -6.91 11.96 -14.24
N LEU A 126 -7.90 11.30 -13.64
CA LEU A 126 -9.17 11.91 -13.29
C LEU A 126 -9.00 13.09 -12.34
N ALA A 127 -8.17 12.94 -11.30
CA ALA A 127 -7.89 14.00 -10.35
C ALA A 127 -7.18 15.19 -11.02
N VAL A 128 -6.21 14.95 -11.89
CA VAL A 128 -5.41 16.01 -12.53
C VAL A 128 -6.21 16.76 -13.61
N PHE A 129 -6.92 16.03 -14.48
CA PHE A 129 -7.62 16.64 -15.61
C PHE A 129 -9.00 17.23 -15.26
N VAL A 130 -9.64 16.72 -14.22
CA VAL A 130 -10.96 17.18 -13.77
C VAL A 130 -10.93 17.49 -12.26
N PRO A 131 -10.33 18.62 -11.85
CA PRO A 131 -10.16 19.01 -10.46
C PRO A 131 -11.48 19.52 -9.83
N LYS A 132 -12.54 18.71 -9.93
CA LYS A 132 -13.83 18.94 -9.28
C LYS A 132 -13.99 17.95 -8.13
N PHE A 133 -14.61 18.37 -7.04
CA PHE A 133 -14.71 17.60 -5.79
C PHE A 133 -15.08 16.12 -6.01
N TRP A 134 -16.18 15.85 -6.69
CA TRP A 134 -16.67 14.48 -6.88
C TRP A 134 -15.73 13.62 -7.76
N PHE A 135 -15.18 14.22 -8.83
CA PHE A 135 -14.25 13.53 -9.72
C PHE A 135 -12.91 13.25 -9.03
N ALA A 136 -12.42 14.21 -8.28
CA ALA A 136 -11.23 14.05 -7.46
C ALA A 136 -11.42 12.93 -6.43
N LEU A 137 -12.57 12.91 -5.75
CA LEU A 137 -12.89 11.89 -4.75
C LEU A 137 -12.90 10.49 -5.39
N ILE A 138 -13.57 10.33 -6.54
CA ILE A 138 -13.57 9.07 -7.29
C ILE A 138 -12.14 8.69 -7.72
N GLY A 139 -11.36 9.66 -8.19
CA GLY A 139 -9.95 9.46 -8.55
C GLY A 139 -9.14 8.89 -7.38
N PHE A 140 -9.30 9.46 -6.19
CA PHE A 140 -8.62 8.99 -4.97
C PHE A 140 -9.08 7.60 -4.52
N CYS A 141 -10.36 7.28 -4.69
CA CYS A 141 -10.88 5.92 -4.47
C CYS A 141 -10.20 4.91 -5.42
N LEU A 142 -10.11 5.24 -6.71
CA LEU A 142 -9.46 4.38 -7.71
C LEU A 142 -7.97 4.17 -7.41
N VAL A 143 -7.25 5.23 -7.03
CA VAL A 143 -5.84 5.13 -6.64
C VAL A 143 -5.68 4.24 -5.41
N GLY A 144 -6.51 4.45 -4.39
CA GLY A 144 -6.49 3.62 -3.17
C GLY A 144 -6.74 2.15 -3.47
N PHE A 145 -7.72 1.86 -4.32
CA PHE A 145 -8.01 0.48 -4.72
C PHE A 145 -6.88 -0.14 -5.54
N GLY A 146 -6.25 0.63 -6.44
CA GLY A 146 -5.17 0.14 -7.30
C GLY A 146 -3.83 -0.06 -6.59
N THR A 147 -3.43 0.82 -5.66
CA THR A 147 -2.11 0.73 -5.00
C THR A 147 -2.00 -0.42 -4.01
N ALA A 148 -3.09 -0.80 -3.35
CA ALA A 148 -3.09 -1.74 -2.24
C ALA A 148 -2.51 -3.13 -2.57
N ALA A 149 -2.73 -3.63 -3.78
CA ALA A 149 -2.32 -4.96 -4.20
C ALA A 149 -0.90 -4.99 -4.79
N ILE A 150 -0.36 -3.87 -5.29
CA ILE A 150 0.90 -3.84 -6.04
C ILE A 150 2.08 -4.29 -5.17
N ILE A 151 2.23 -3.72 -3.98
CA ILE A 151 3.38 -4.01 -3.11
C ILE A 151 3.40 -5.47 -2.66
N PRO A 152 2.34 -6.05 -2.06
CA PRO A 152 2.36 -7.45 -1.63
C PRO A 152 2.52 -8.43 -2.79
N MET A 153 1.89 -8.18 -3.94
CA MET A 153 2.09 -9.01 -5.13
C MET A 153 3.53 -8.99 -5.63
N THR A 154 4.19 -7.84 -5.58
CA THR A 154 5.60 -7.73 -6.00
C THR A 154 6.53 -8.52 -5.09
N PHE A 155 6.31 -8.50 -3.78
CA PHE A 155 7.06 -9.34 -2.85
C PHE A 155 6.82 -10.83 -3.09
N LEU A 156 5.58 -11.21 -3.38
CA LEU A 156 5.25 -12.60 -3.73
C LEU A 156 5.96 -13.05 -5.00
N LEU A 157 5.99 -12.22 -6.05
CA LEU A 157 6.72 -12.48 -7.28
C LEU A 157 8.23 -12.61 -7.05
N ALA A 158 8.81 -11.80 -6.19
CA ALA A 158 10.22 -11.89 -5.82
C ALA A 158 10.53 -13.22 -5.12
N GLY A 159 9.62 -13.71 -4.25
CA GLY A 159 9.76 -15.01 -3.59
C GLY A 159 9.67 -16.22 -4.53
N PHE A 160 8.90 -16.11 -5.62
CA PHE A 160 8.79 -17.16 -6.63
C PHE A 160 9.94 -17.17 -7.66
N SER A 161 10.88 -16.25 -7.57
CA SER A 161 12.05 -16.25 -8.45
C SER A 161 12.87 -17.53 -8.24
N ARG A 162 12.92 -18.39 -9.27
CA ARG A 162 13.64 -19.70 -9.26
C ARG A 162 15.09 -19.63 -8.82
N LYS A 163 15.71 -18.46 -8.91
CA LYS A 163 17.12 -18.25 -8.58
C LYS A 163 17.37 -18.08 -7.09
N TYR A 164 16.32 -17.76 -6.32
CA TYR A 164 16.38 -17.47 -4.89
C TYR A 164 15.46 -18.37 -4.06
N SER A 165 14.86 -19.40 -4.68
CA SER A 165 14.14 -20.45 -3.95
C SER A 165 15.16 -21.25 -3.13
N PRO A 166 14.95 -21.42 -1.81
CA PRO A 166 15.81 -22.20 -0.95
C PRO A 166 15.88 -23.67 -1.34
#